data_2c9e1b923201976470aacd69c14199d3
#
_entry.id   2c9e1b923201976470aacd69c14199d3
#
_cell.length_a   1.000
_cell.length_b   1.000
_cell.length_c   1.000
_cell.angle_alpha   90.00
_cell.angle_beta   90.00
_cell.angle_gamma   90.00
#
_symmetry.space_group_name_H-M   'P 1'
#
loop_
_entity.id
_entity.type
_entity.pdbx_description
1 polymer ?
#
loop_
_entity_poly.entity_id
_entity_poly.type
_entity_poly.pdbx_seq_one_letter_code
_entity_poly.pdbx_strand_id
1 'polypeptide(L)'
;ELLELFTIGIGNYTEEDIKNGARALAGLNIGDEGAVYKIKAEDNSDKTYFGKTGNWKADDLVDIIFEQKNIPYLITRKILKWFLYDNPSEALVTYYGDYFRKINFEIKPLLTKIFTEEYAKDDFGKKIKDPLVYISQLIDELQLKEYDETMIAVFLKQQGMDLYNQVNVKGWDGGNSWLTSQVYLQRNNTSDLLCSGRSLSKKMPNMMMGEENSKPKKELEKREVKIQYDSDGNNKTIIAELSNRLLFTVNESMQKDMENLLKYDFDPKETNANFAVIRLFNYITKLPEYQLI
;
A
#
# COMPACT_ATOMS: atom_id res chain seq x y z
N GLU A 1 -1.07 -5.09 -23.48
CA GLU A 1 -0.75 -4.75 -22.08
C GLU A 1 0.30 -3.65 -21.96
N LEU A 2 1.37 -3.65 -22.76
CA LEU A 2 2.39 -2.60 -22.78
C LEU A 2 1.76 -1.21 -22.95
N LEU A 3 0.89 -1.04 -23.94
CA LEU A 3 0.23 0.22 -24.23
C LEU A 3 -0.84 0.56 -23.20
N GLU A 4 -1.67 -0.41 -22.85
CA GLU A 4 -2.85 -0.22 -21.99
C GLU A 4 -2.48 0.03 -20.53
N LEU A 5 -1.67 -0.88 -19.97
CA LEU A 5 -1.44 -0.92 -18.52
C LEU A 5 -0.19 -0.15 -18.09
N PHE A 6 0.84 -0.11 -18.94
CA PHE A 6 2.16 0.35 -18.49
C PHE A 6 2.60 1.68 -19.07
N THR A 7 1.98 2.16 -20.17
CA THR A 7 2.50 3.36 -20.86
C THR A 7 1.48 4.46 -21.09
N ILE A 8 0.49 4.28 -21.96
CA ILE A 8 -0.36 5.38 -22.46
C ILE A 8 -1.84 5.26 -22.08
N GLY A 9 -2.29 4.08 -21.64
CA GLY A 9 -3.67 3.84 -21.24
C GLY A 9 -4.64 3.52 -22.37
N ILE A 10 -5.80 2.97 -21.98
CA ILE A 10 -6.88 2.56 -22.90
C ILE A 10 -7.33 3.75 -23.78
N GLY A 11 -7.62 3.47 -25.05
CA GLY A 11 -8.19 4.45 -25.98
C GLY A 11 -7.17 5.39 -26.64
N ASN A 12 -5.89 5.23 -26.34
CA ASN A 12 -4.82 6.07 -26.89
C ASN A 12 -3.95 5.37 -27.93
N TYR A 13 -4.40 4.23 -28.44
CA TYR A 13 -3.74 3.43 -29.48
C TYR A 13 -4.79 2.74 -30.35
N THR A 14 -4.39 2.31 -31.53
CA THR A 14 -5.20 1.56 -32.47
C THR A 14 -4.93 0.07 -32.39
N GLU A 15 -5.80 -0.75 -32.98
CA GLU A 15 -5.54 -2.19 -33.15
C GLU A 15 -4.33 -2.44 -34.04
N GLU A 16 -4.08 -1.57 -35.01
CA GLU A 16 -2.92 -1.61 -35.89
C GLU A 16 -1.62 -1.38 -35.10
N ASP A 17 -1.61 -0.43 -34.16
CA ASP A 17 -0.45 -0.21 -33.27
C ASP A 17 -0.16 -1.46 -32.43
N ILE A 18 -1.19 -2.14 -31.92
CA ILE A 18 -1.01 -3.41 -31.16
C ILE A 18 -0.36 -4.48 -32.07
N LYS A 19 -0.89 -4.68 -33.28
CA LYS A 19 -0.38 -5.68 -34.22
C LYS A 19 1.06 -5.39 -34.62
N ASN A 20 1.36 -4.16 -34.98
CA ASN A 20 2.70 -3.75 -35.39
C ASN A 20 3.69 -3.75 -34.21
N GLY A 21 3.27 -3.36 -33.01
CA GLY A 21 4.05 -3.52 -31.80
C GLY A 21 4.40 -5.00 -31.52
N ALA A 22 3.43 -5.91 -31.65
CA ALA A 22 3.68 -7.33 -31.49
C ALA A 22 4.68 -7.89 -32.54
N ARG A 23 4.59 -7.42 -33.80
CA ARG A 23 5.54 -7.75 -34.86
C ARG A 23 6.96 -7.24 -34.57
N ALA A 24 7.09 -6.04 -34.02
CA ALA A 24 8.37 -5.48 -33.61
C ALA A 24 9.03 -6.25 -32.45
N LEU A 25 8.23 -6.87 -31.60
CA LEU A 25 8.69 -7.73 -30.50
C LEU A 25 8.85 -9.20 -30.89
N ALA A 26 8.53 -9.58 -32.14
CA ALA A 26 8.68 -10.93 -32.62
C ALA A 26 10.13 -11.40 -32.49
N GLY A 27 10.34 -12.58 -31.92
CA GLY A 27 11.67 -13.13 -31.70
C GLY A 27 12.37 -12.65 -30.41
N LEU A 28 11.85 -11.65 -29.71
CA LEU A 28 12.40 -11.19 -28.43
C LEU A 28 12.21 -12.29 -27.36
N ASN A 29 13.30 -12.68 -26.72
CA ASN A 29 13.33 -13.74 -25.71
C ASN A 29 14.26 -13.35 -24.55
N ILE A 30 14.17 -14.11 -23.45
CA ILE A 30 15.09 -14.02 -22.33
C ILE A 30 16.33 -14.88 -22.66
N GLY A 31 17.51 -14.26 -22.71
CA GLY A 31 18.82 -14.91 -22.77
C GLY A 31 19.49 -14.92 -21.40
N ASP A 32 20.72 -15.47 -21.35
CA ASP A 32 21.46 -15.63 -20.09
C ASP A 32 21.85 -14.28 -19.46
N GLU A 33 22.12 -13.27 -20.27
CA GLU A 33 22.55 -11.93 -19.82
C GLU A 33 21.50 -10.83 -20.05
N GLY A 34 20.26 -11.19 -20.41
CA GLY A 34 19.18 -10.25 -20.66
C GLY A 34 18.34 -10.59 -21.89
N ALA A 35 17.66 -9.59 -22.45
CA ALA A 35 16.81 -9.77 -23.62
C ALA A 35 17.64 -9.98 -24.91
N VAL A 36 17.26 -10.98 -25.69
CA VAL A 36 17.90 -11.31 -26.97
C VAL A 36 16.87 -11.55 -28.06
N TYR A 37 17.20 -11.21 -29.30
CA TYR A 37 16.39 -11.56 -30.46
C TYR A 37 16.86 -12.88 -31.09
N LYS A 38 15.92 -13.80 -31.34
CA LYS A 38 16.16 -15.02 -32.12
C LYS A 38 15.98 -14.71 -33.60
N ILE A 39 17.08 -14.63 -34.36
CA ILE A 39 17.13 -14.21 -35.76
C ILE A 39 16.06 -14.91 -36.65
N LYS A 40 15.79 -16.21 -36.42
CA LYS A 40 14.82 -16.96 -37.23
C LYS A 40 13.34 -16.59 -36.92
N ALA A 41 13.08 -15.92 -35.81
CA ALA A 41 11.74 -15.55 -35.34
C ALA A 41 11.47 -14.03 -35.43
N GLU A 42 12.47 -13.25 -35.85
CA GLU A 42 12.32 -11.81 -36.04
C GLU A 42 11.47 -11.45 -37.23
N ASP A 43 10.65 -10.41 -37.10
CA ASP A 43 10.03 -9.72 -38.24
C ASP A 43 10.85 -8.49 -38.60
N ASN A 44 11.58 -8.58 -39.72
CA ASN A 44 12.45 -7.54 -40.25
C ASN A 44 11.78 -6.66 -41.34
N SER A 45 10.46 -6.80 -41.52
CA SER A 45 9.72 -5.94 -42.44
C SER A 45 9.37 -4.60 -41.78
N ASP A 46 9.01 -3.61 -42.61
CA ASP A 46 8.55 -2.32 -42.10
C ASP A 46 7.22 -2.45 -41.34
N LYS A 47 7.08 -1.65 -40.30
CA LYS A 47 5.90 -1.59 -39.41
C LYS A 47 5.53 -0.14 -39.20
N THR A 48 4.23 0.17 -39.24
CA THR A 48 3.74 1.51 -38.91
C THR A 48 3.27 1.50 -37.46
N TYR A 49 3.91 2.28 -36.60
CA TYR A 49 3.64 2.36 -35.18
C TYR A 49 3.46 3.83 -34.76
N PHE A 50 2.28 4.20 -34.27
CA PHE A 50 1.88 5.58 -33.98
C PHE A 50 2.18 6.54 -35.17
N GLY A 51 1.87 6.10 -36.39
CA GLY A 51 2.06 6.90 -37.61
C GLY A 51 3.49 6.96 -38.13
N LYS A 52 4.45 6.32 -37.49
CA LYS A 52 5.85 6.21 -37.93
C LYS A 52 6.11 4.86 -38.59
N THR A 53 6.70 4.85 -39.76
CA THR A 53 7.02 3.63 -40.51
C THR A 53 8.51 3.36 -40.52
N GLY A 54 8.89 2.11 -40.20
CA GLY A 54 10.28 1.65 -40.19
C GLY A 54 10.40 0.20 -39.71
N ASN A 55 11.62 -0.32 -39.76
CA ASN A 55 11.92 -1.66 -39.22
C ASN A 55 12.18 -1.57 -37.71
N TRP A 56 11.11 -1.35 -36.94
CA TRP A 56 11.15 -1.12 -35.50
C TRP A 56 11.43 -2.38 -34.71
N LYS A 57 12.22 -2.25 -33.65
CA LYS A 57 12.50 -3.23 -32.60
C LYS A 57 12.05 -2.70 -31.23
N ALA A 58 12.28 -3.44 -30.15
CA ALA A 58 11.80 -3.11 -28.80
C ALA A 58 12.18 -1.70 -28.34
N ASP A 59 13.45 -1.31 -28.51
CA ASP A 59 13.94 0.00 -28.07
C ASP A 59 13.28 1.14 -28.87
N ASP A 60 13.13 0.96 -30.19
CA ASP A 60 12.44 1.92 -31.04
C ASP A 60 10.97 2.10 -30.62
N LEU A 61 10.29 1.00 -30.23
CA LEU A 61 8.91 1.09 -29.72
C LEU A 61 8.84 1.93 -28.44
N VAL A 62 9.80 1.76 -27.54
CA VAL A 62 9.87 2.54 -26.29
C VAL A 62 10.07 4.01 -26.60
N ASP A 63 10.99 4.36 -27.51
CA ASP A 63 11.24 5.75 -27.90
C ASP A 63 9.98 6.38 -28.53
N ILE A 64 9.29 5.67 -29.43
CA ILE A 64 8.04 6.15 -30.04
C ILE A 64 6.92 6.31 -29.00
N ILE A 65 6.84 5.43 -27.99
CA ILE A 65 5.88 5.52 -26.90
C ILE A 65 6.17 6.79 -26.07
N PHE A 66 7.43 7.11 -25.75
CA PHE A 66 7.78 8.31 -24.97
C PHE A 66 7.39 9.61 -25.66
N GLU A 67 7.23 9.62 -26.98
CA GLU A 67 6.70 10.78 -27.70
C GLU A 67 5.18 10.97 -27.54
N GLN A 68 4.45 9.92 -27.11
CA GLN A 68 3.00 9.98 -26.97
C GLN A 68 2.56 10.93 -25.87
N LYS A 69 1.51 11.70 -26.17
CA LYS A 69 1.00 12.77 -25.28
C LYS A 69 0.63 12.26 -23.88
N ASN A 70 0.08 11.05 -23.78
CA ASN A 70 -0.57 10.54 -22.57
C ASN A 70 0.36 9.84 -21.58
N ILE A 71 1.59 9.49 -21.98
CA ILE A 71 2.50 8.75 -21.11
C ILE A 71 2.77 9.42 -19.75
N PRO A 72 3.05 10.72 -19.65
CA PRO A 72 3.32 11.35 -18.37
C PRO A 72 2.12 11.30 -17.44
N TYR A 73 0.91 11.39 -17.98
CA TYR A 73 -0.32 11.42 -17.18
C TYR A 73 -0.67 10.04 -16.59
N LEU A 74 -0.52 8.97 -17.37
CA LEU A 74 -0.76 7.61 -16.84
C LEU A 74 0.23 7.29 -15.72
N ILE A 75 1.51 7.54 -15.91
CA ILE A 75 2.56 7.26 -14.91
C ILE A 75 2.36 8.12 -13.67
N THR A 76 2.12 9.40 -13.84
CA THR A 76 1.82 10.32 -12.72
C THR A 76 0.58 9.88 -11.95
N ARG A 77 -0.49 9.48 -12.63
CA ARG A 77 -1.71 8.97 -11.97
C ARG A 77 -1.42 7.73 -11.13
N LYS A 78 -0.61 6.80 -11.64
CA LYS A 78 -0.21 5.60 -10.88
C LYS A 78 0.61 5.95 -9.64
N ILE A 79 1.55 6.90 -9.76
CA ILE A 79 2.36 7.38 -8.63
C ILE A 79 1.46 8.04 -7.57
N LEU A 80 0.58 8.96 -7.97
CA LEU A 80 -0.36 9.62 -7.06
C LEU A 80 -1.31 8.61 -6.40
N LYS A 81 -1.81 7.63 -7.17
CA LYS A 81 -2.68 6.58 -6.65
C LYS A 81 -1.94 5.68 -5.66
N TRP A 82 -0.69 5.38 -5.90
CA TRP A 82 0.07 4.52 -4.99
C TRP A 82 0.41 5.20 -3.67
N PHE A 83 0.81 6.46 -3.72
CA PHE A 83 1.36 7.12 -2.52
C PHE A 83 0.36 7.98 -1.74
N LEU A 84 -0.64 8.59 -2.41
CA LEU A 84 -1.40 9.70 -1.79
C LEU A 84 -2.92 9.57 -1.89
N TYR A 85 -3.47 9.18 -3.03
CA TYR A 85 -4.90 9.27 -3.29
C TYR A 85 -5.44 8.02 -3.98
N ASP A 86 -6.52 7.43 -3.49
CA ASP A 86 -7.18 6.33 -4.21
C ASP A 86 -7.69 6.78 -5.59
N ASN A 87 -8.17 8.02 -5.70
CA ASN A 87 -8.67 8.63 -6.93
C ASN A 87 -8.13 10.05 -7.12
N PRO A 88 -6.90 10.23 -7.64
CA PRO A 88 -6.35 11.56 -7.89
C PRO A 88 -7.16 12.31 -8.95
N SER A 89 -7.41 13.61 -8.73
CA SER A 89 -8.15 14.44 -9.68
C SER A 89 -7.41 14.62 -11.01
N GLU A 90 -8.16 14.79 -12.10
CA GLU A 90 -7.56 15.03 -13.43
C GLU A 90 -6.68 16.29 -13.45
N ALA A 91 -7.09 17.34 -12.73
CA ALA A 91 -6.30 18.56 -12.61
C ALA A 91 -4.93 18.30 -11.96
N LEU A 92 -4.91 17.48 -10.90
CA LEU A 92 -3.67 17.11 -10.20
C LEU A 92 -2.77 16.26 -11.10
N VAL A 93 -3.36 15.28 -11.79
CA VAL A 93 -2.63 14.41 -12.72
C VAL A 93 -2.03 15.23 -13.86
N THR A 94 -2.78 16.19 -14.41
CA THR A 94 -2.29 17.08 -15.47
C THR A 94 -1.16 17.95 -14.96
N TYR A 95 -1.31 18.58 -13.80
CA TYR A 95 -0.29 19.46 -13.22
C TYR A 95 1.07 18.76 -13.04
N TYR A 96 1.08 17.60 -12.41
CA TYR A 96 2.31 16.83 -12.21
C TYR A 96 2.77 16.10 -13.47
N GLY A 97 1.86 15.70 -14.36
CA GLY A 97 2.20 15.08 -15.63
C GLY A 97 2.90 16.05 -16.58
N ASP A 98 2.44 17.30 -16.67
CA ASP A 98 3.10 18.36 -17.46
C ASP A 98 4.50 18.64 -16.93
N TYR A 99 4.64 18.70 -15.59
CA TYR A 99 5.96 18.83 -14.97
C TYR A 99 6.84 17.63 -15.28
N PHE A 100 6.32 16.40 -15.21
CA PHE A 100 7.06 15.16 -15.48
C PHE A 100 7.61 15.14 -16.91
N ARG A 101 6.81 15.56 -17.90
CA ARG A 101 7.27 15.74 -19.27
C ARG A 101 8.37 16.81 -19.38
N LYS A 102 8.19 17.96 -18.72
CA LYS A 102 9.14 19.08 -18.74
C LYS A 102 10.52 18.72 -18.21
N ILE A 103 10.59 17.81 -17.22
CA ILE A 103 11.85 17.32 -16.64
C ILE A 103 12.36 16.05 -17.33
N ASN A 104 11.92 15.77 -18.56
CA ASN A 104 12.35 14.62 -19.36
C ASN A 104 12.16 13.28 -18.66
N PHE A 105 11.00 13.09 -18.00
CA PHE A 105 10.59 11.85 -17.30
C PHE A 105 11.53 11.41 -16.18
N GLU A 106 12.22 12.34 -15.55
CA GLU A 106 13.03 12.07 -14.35
C GLU A 106 12.15 11.83 -13.14
N ILE A 107 12.16 10.59 -12.61
CA ILE A 107 11.26 10.19 -11.52
C ILE A 107 11.60 10.89 -10.20
N LYS A 108 12.87 11.00 -9.84
CA LYS A 108 13.29 11.59 -8.56
C LYS A 108 12.82 13.03 -8.38
N PRO A 109 13.02 13.95 -9.33
CA PRO A 109 12.48 15.32 -9.22
C PRO A 109 10.95 15.34 -9.16
N LEU A 110 10.26 14.45 -9.90
CA LEU A 110 8.80 14.34 -9.83
C LEU A 110 8.33 13.95 -8.42
N LEU A 111 8.89 12.89 -7.83
CA LEU A 111 8.55 12.45 -6.48
C LEU A 111 8.85 13.54 -5.45
N THR A 112 10.02 14.19 -5.57
CA THR A 112 10.38 15.30 -4.67
C THR A 112 9.34 16.41 -4.73
N LYS A 113 8.93 16.84 -5.94
CA LYS A 113 7.91 17.87 -6.11
C LYS A 113 6.56 17.44 -5.53
N ILE A 114 6.10 16.23 -5.86
CA ILE A 114 4.82 15.68 -5.37
C ILE A 114 4.81 15.69 -3.83
N PHE A 115 5.80 15.07 -3.20
CA PHE A 115 5.82 14.97 -1.74
C PHE A 115 5.96 16.32 -1.05
N THR A 116 6.79 17.22 -1.57
CA THR A 116 6.94 18.55 -0.98
C THR A 116 5.65 19.37 -1.06
N GLU A 117 4.94 19.34 -2.18
CA GLU A 117 3.73 20.14 -2.38
C GLU A 117 2.49 19.52 -1.75
N GLU A 118 2.35 18.19 -1.79
CA GLU A 118 1.17 17.52 -1.22
C GLU A 118 1.25 17.46 0.31
N TYR A 119 2.42 17.21 0.90
CA TYR A 119 2.58 17.30 2.36
C TYR A 119 2.41 18.70 2.95
N ALA A 120 2.51 19.74 2.15
CA ALA A 120 2.22 21.10 2.59
C ALA A 120 0.69 21.40 2.65
N LYS A 121 -0.16 20.48 2.17
CA LYS A 121 -1.60 20.61 2.23
C LYS A 121 -2.12 19.86 3.45
N ASP A 122 -3.06 20.44 4.20
CA ASP A 122 -3.77 19.77 5.31
C ASP A 122 -4.84 18.80 4.75
N ASP A 123 -4.45 17.90 3.85
CA ASP A 123 -5.37 17.05 3.10
C ASP A 123 -4.97 15.56 3.18
N PHE A 124 -4.63 15.11 4.38
CA PHE A 124 -4.19 13.75 4.68
C PHE A 124 -5.35 12.79 5.03
N GLY A 125 -5.04 11.50 5.11
CA GLY A 125 -5.99 10.49 5.57
C GLY A 125 -7.08 10.15 4.55
N LYS A 126 -6.77 10.24 3.25
CA LYS A 126 -7.73 9.94 2.18
C LYS A 126 -7.49 8.62 1.46
N LYS A 127 -6.39 7.97 1.75
CA LYS A 127 -6.04 6.68 1.15
C LYS A 127 -6.14 5.57 2.19
N ILE A 128 -6.76 4.46 1.81
CA ILE A 128 -6.83 3.27 2.67
C ILE A 128 -5.43 2.64 2.75
N LYS A 129 -4.96 2.39 3.98
CA LYS A 129 -3.72 1.64 4.20
C LYS A 129 -3.77 0.30 3.50
N ASP A 130 -2.76 0.00 2.70
CA ASP A 130 -2.60 -1.35 2.21
C ASP A 130 -2.29 -2.34 3.36
N PRO A 131 -2.51 -3.64 3.15
CA PRO A 131 -2.31 -4.64 4.21
C PRO A 131 -0.90 -4.68 4.78
N LEU A 132 0.13 -4.40 3.97
CA LEU A 132 1.52 -4.42 4.42
C LEU A 132 1.82 -3.23 5.32
N VAL A 133 1.39 -2.03 4.95
CA VAL A 133 1.52 -0.82 5.79
C VAL A 133 0.79 -1.03 7.11
N TYR A 134 -0.44 -1.58 7.07
CA TYR A 134 -1.22 -1.83 8.28
C TYR A 134 -0.49 -2.75 9.28
N ILE A 135 -0.02 -3.93 8.81
CA ILE A 135 0.62 -4.90 9.70
C ILE A 135 2.00 -4.43 10.16
N SER A 136 2.78 -3.78 9.29
CA SER A 136 4.09 -3.22 9.65
C SER A 136 3.97 -2.17 10.74
N GLN A 137 2.99 -1.26 10.62
CA GLN A 137 2.75 -0.24 11.64
C GLN A 137 2.36 -0.86 13.00
N LEU A 138 1.55 -1.94 13.02
CA LEU A 138 1.25 -2.65 14.26
C LEU A 138 2.50 -3.28 14.89
N ILE A 139 3.35 -3.89 14.09
CA ILE A 139 4.59 -4.52 14.55
C ILE A 139 5.54 -3.47 15.14
N ASP A 140 5.72 -2.36 14.45
CA ASP A 140 6.63 -1.29 14.86
C ASP A 140 6.14 -0.58 16.13
N GLU A 141 4.86 -0.21 16.19
CA GLU A 141 4.26 0.47 17.35
C GLU A 141 4.28 -0.40 18.61
N LEU A 142 4.05 -1.71 18.47
CA LEU A 142 4.09 -2.67 19.57
C LEU A 142 5.50 -3.17 19.88
N GLN A 143 6.52 -2.66 19.19
CA GLN A 143 7.94 -3.02 19.33
C GLN A 143 8.17 -4.54 19.32
N LEU A 144 7.45 -5.25 18.44
CA LEU A 144 7.56 -6.70 18.32
C LEU A 144 8.89 -7.08 17.68
N LYS A 145 9.80 -7.67 18.47
CA LYS A 145 11.13 -8.10 18.00
C LYS A 145 11.13 -9.44 17.29
N GLU A 146 10.17 -10.29 17.64
CA GLU A 146 10.04 -11.63 17.07
C GLU A 146 8.63 -11.83 16.52
N TYR A 147 8.52 -12.16 15.25
CA TYR A 147 7.29 -12.49 14.57
C TYR A 147 7.53 -13.57 13.52
N ASP A 148 6.49 -14.31 13.17
CA ASP A 148 6.55 -15.34 12.13
C ASP A 148 6.21 -14.69 10.77
N GLU A 149 7.23 -14.50 9.94
CA GLU A 149 7.11 -13.90 8.60
C GLU A 149 6.14 -14.68 7.71
N THR A 150 6.09 -16.02 7.87
CA THR A 150 5.13 -16.85 7.13
C THR A 150 3.69 -16.51 7.50
N MET A 151 3.45 -16.21 8.77
CA MET A 151 2.12 -15.80 9.23
C MET A 151 1.75 -14.40 8.74
N ILE A 152 2.71 -13.50 8.65
CA ILE A 152 2.49 -12.18 8.01
C ILE A 152 2.10 -12.38 6.55
N ALA A 153 2.82 -13.21 5.80
CA ALA A 153 2.48 -13.52 4.41
C ALA A 153 1.06 -14.10 4.27
N VAL A 154 0.66 -15.00 5.17
CA VAL A 154 -0.73 -15.54 5.22
C VAL A 154 -1.74 -14.43 5.52
N PHE A 155 -1.46 -13.54 6.47
CA PHE A 155 -2.31 -12.39 6.76
C PHE A 155 -2.48 -11.50 5.53
N LEU A 156 -1.39 -11.12 4.85
CA LEU A 156 -1.42 -10.29 3.66
C LEU A 156 -2.26 -10.92 2.55
N LYS A 157 -2.08 -12.23 2.31
CA LYS A 157 -2.88 -12.98 1.34
C LYS A 157 -4.38 -12.96 1.66
N GLN A 158 -4.75 -13.14 2.92
CA GLN A 158 -6.14 -13.08 3.37
C GLN A 158 -6.74 -11.67 3.22
N GLN A 159 -5.91 -10.64 3.27
CA GLN A 159 -6.29 -9.25 3.03
C GLN A 159 -6.34 -8.89 1.53
N GLY A 160 -6.12 -9.84 0.62
CA GLY A 160 -6.10 -9.60 -0.83
C GLY A 160 -4.78 -9.07 -1.38
N MET A 161 -3.69 -9.13 -0.59
CA MET A 161 -2.34 -8.77 -1.01
C MET A 161 -1.40 -10.00 -0.92
N ASP A 162 -1.50 -10.93 -1.89
CA ASP A 162 -0.57 -12.05 -2.00
C ASP A 162 0.75 -11.53 -2.60
N LEU A 163 1.76 -11.32 -1.76
CA LEU A 163 3.05 -10.72 -2.17
C LEU A 163 3.72 -11.58 -3.25
N TYR A 164 4.22 -10.92 -4.30
CA TYR A 164 4.86 -11.53 -5.47
C TYR A 164 3.99 -12.50 -6.27
N ASN A 165 2.69 -12.60 -5.95
CA ASN A 165 1.74 -13.46 -6.63
C ASN A 165 0.44 -12.69 -6.93
N GLN A 166 0.54 -11.66 -7.74
CA GLN A 166 -0.60 -10.85 -8.17
C GLN A 166 -1.57 -11.69 -9.01
N VAL A 167 -2.85 -11.41 -8.88
CA VAL A 167 -3.93 -12.13 -9.59
C VAL A 167 -3.78 -12.01 -11.10
N ASN A 168 -3.25 -10.89 -11.56
CA ASN A 168 -3.01 -10.60 -12.98
C ASN A 168 -1.96 -9.50 -13.13
N VAL A 169 -1.60 -9.18 -14.37
CA VAL A 169 -0.61 -8.14 -14.70
C VAL A 169 -1.00 -6.72 -14.30
N LYS A 170 -2.28 -6.47 -14.01
CA LYS A 170 -2.76 -5.18 -13.52
C LYS A 170 -2.33 -4.92 -12.06
N GLY A 171 -2.03 -5.96 -11.30
CA GLY A 171 -1.70 -5.89 -9.88
C GLY A 171 -2.91 -6.04 -8.97
N TRP A 172 -2.82 -5.53 -7.75
CA TRP A 172 -3.91 -5.51 -6.78
C TRP A 172 -4.86 -4.35 -7.05
N ASP A 173 -6.15 -4.55 -6.82
CA ASP A 173 -7.15 -3.49 -7.02
C ASP A 173 -6.95 -2.31 -6.06
N GLY A 174 -6.58 -2.58 -4.82
CA GLY A 174 -6.35 -1.55 -3.80
C GLY A 174 -7.63 -0.85 -3.32
N GLY A 175 -7.47 0.29 -2.65
CA GLY A 175 -8.58 1.11 -2.21
C GLY A 175 -9.61 0.34 -1.38
N ASN A 176 -10.88 0.47 -1.69
CA ASN A 176 -12.00 -0.15 -0.95
C ASN A 176 -11.91 -1.68 -0.83
N SER A 177 -11.19 -2.36 -1.74
CA SER A 177 -11.01 -3.82 -1.64
C SER A 177 -10.22 -4.21 -0.39
N TRP A 178 -9.40 -3.30 0.14
CA TRP A 178 -8.64 -3.49 1.38
C TRP A 178 -9.36 -3.03 2.66
N LEU A 179 -10.63 -2.61 2.55
CA LEU A 179 -11.46 -2.21 3.70
C LEU A 179 -12.89 -2.73 3.61
N THR A 180 -13.09 -3.93 3.07
CA THR A 180 -14.37 -4.62 3.18
C THR A 180 -14.68 -4.98 4.63
N SER A 181 -15.94 -5.24 4.97
CA SER A 181 -16.34 -5.62 6.32
C SER A 181 -15.55 -6.82 6.86
N GLN A 182 -15.29 -7.81 5.99
CA GLN A 182 -14.48 -8.97 6.35
C GLN A 182 -13.03 -8.60 6.66
N VAL A 183 -12.40 -7.80 5.80
CA VAL A 183 -11.02 -7.32 5.98
C VAL A 183 -10.90 -6.47 7.24
N TYR A 184 -11.87 -5.57 7.48
CA TYR A 184 -11.89 -4.74 8.67
C TYR A 184 -12.00 -5.58 9.97
N LEU A 185 -12.86 -6.59 9.98
CA LEU A 185 -12.97 -7.51 11.12
C LEU A 185 -11.66 -8.29 11.33
N GLN A 186 -11.02 -8.75 10.27
CA GLN A 186 -9.72 -9.44 10.37
C GLN A 186 -8.62 -8.52 10.91
N ARG A 187 -8.58 -7.25 10.49
CA ARG A 187 -7.66 -6.24 11.03
C ARG A 187 -7.86 -6.04 12.53
N ASN A 188 -9.10 -5.88 12.96
CA ASN A 188 -9.44 -5.73 14.39
C ASN A 188 -9.00 -6.93 15.21
N ASN A 189 -9.29 -8.15 14.74
CA ASN A 189 -8.85 -9.38 15.41
C ASN A 189 -7.32 -9.52 15.45
N THR A 190 -6.64 -9.10 14.42
CA THR A 190 -5.17 -9.08 14.37
C THR A 190 -4.60 -8.10 15.39
N SER A 191 -5.17 -6.90 15.49
CA SER A 191 -4.80 -5.93 16.52
C SER A 191 -5.00 -6.50 17.94
N ASP A 192 -6.17 -7.10 18.22
CA ASP A 192 -6.44 -7.74 19.52
C ASP A 192 -5.40 -8.80 19.86
N LEU A 193 -5.06 -9.62 18.89
CA LEU A 193 -4.10 -10.70 19.05
C LEU A 193 -2.71 -10.16 19.39
N LEU A 194 -2.19 -9.22 18.58
CA LEU A 194 -0.87 -8.65 18.76
C LEU A 194 -0.78 -7.83 20.06
N CYS A 195 -1.77 -6.99 20.35
CA CYS A 195 -1.83 -6.22 21.61
C CYS A 195 -1.90 -7.10 22.86
N SER A 196 -2.42 -8.33 22.75
CA SER A 196 -2.42 -9.29 23.87
C SER A 196 -1.11 -10.08 24.01
N GLY A 197 -0.10 -9.80 23.19
CA GLY A 197 1.17 -10.51 23.17
C GLY A 197 1.12 -11.89 22.53
N ARG A 198 0.05 -12.22 21.79
CA ARG A 198 -0.09 -13.50 21.11
C ARG A 198 0.47 -13.42 19.69
N SER A 199 1.03 -14.53 19.23
CA SER A 199 1.49 -14.66 17.84
C SER A 199 0.34 -14.88 16.87
N LEU A 200 0.49 -14.39 15.64
CA LEU A 200 -0.32 -14.86 14.52
C LEU A 200 -0.12 -16.39 14.36
N SER A 201 -1.16 -17.17 14.17
CA SER A 201 -1.09 -18.62 14.04
C SER A 201 -1.90 -19.13 12.86
N LYS A 202 -1.51 -20.30 12.31
CA LYS A 202 -2.21 -20.95 11.19
C LYS A 202 -3.70 -21.27 11.48
N LYS A 203 -4.12 -21.26 12.74
CA LYS A 203 -5.52 -21.48 13.15
C LYS A 203 -6.38 -20.21 13.15
N MET A 204 -5.81 -19.06 12.86
CA MET A 204 -6.52 -17.79 12.81
C MET A 204 -7.77 -17.79 11.90
N PRO A 205 -7.76 -18.39 10.71
CA PRO A 205 -8.97 -18.47 9.88
C PRO A 205 -10.16 -19.14 10.57
N ASN A 206 -9.92 -20.20 11.34
CA ASN A 206 -10.99 -20.95 12.02
C ASN A 206 -11.51 -20.25 13.28
N MET A 207 -10.66 -19.51 14.00
CA MET A 207 -11.09 -18.66 15.12
C MET A 207 -11.97 -17.50 14.67
N MET A 208 -11.72 -16.97 13.46
CA MET A 208 -12.52 -15.88 12.87
C MET A 208 -13.89 -16.34 12.38
N MET A 209 -14.13 -17.64 12.19
CA MET A 209 -15.41 -18.21 11.76
C MET A 209 -16.28 -18.74 12.91
N GLY A 210 -15.92 -18.53 14.16
CA GLY A 210 -16.77 -18.87 15.31
C GLY A 210 -16.84 -20.36 15.67
N GLU A 211 -15.89 -21.19 15.24
CA GLU A 211 -15.83 -22.59 15.66
C GLU A 211 -15.20 -22.73 17.06
N GLU A 212 -16.05 -22.87 18.05
CA GLU A 212 -15.74 -22.96 19.49
C GLU A 212 -15.17 -24.33 19.96
N ASN A 213 -14.84 -25.26 19.07
CA ASN A 213 -14.48 -26.63 19.45
C ASN A 213 -13.05 -27.02 19.10
N SER A 214 -12.05 -26.44 19.78
CA SER A 214 -10.72 -27.07 19.84
C SER A 214 -10.15 -27.01 21.26
N LYS A 215 -9.82 -28.21 21.82
CA LYS A 215 -9.17 -28.37 23.12
C LYS A 215 -7.99 -27.43 23.27
N PRO A 216 -7.74 -26.85 24.49
CA PRO A 216 -6.62 -25.95 24.70
C PRO A 216 -5.31 -26.72 24.44
N LYS A 217 -4.63 -26.36 23.37
CA LYS A 217 -3.24 -26.74 23.18
C LYS A 217 -2.34 -25.74 23.87
N LYS A 218 -1.28 -26.23 24.55
CA LYS A 218 -0.15 -25.53 25.17
C LYS A 218 -0.31 -24.00 25.17
N GLU A 219 -0.30 -23.40 26.35
CA GLU A 219 -0.22 -21.94 26.48
C GLU A 219 0.79 -21.41 25.49
N LEU A 220 0.30 -20.65 24.52
CA LEU A 220 1.16 -19.91 23.61
C LEU A 220 1.94 -18.93 24.46
N GLU A 221 3.27 -19.03 24.48
CA GLU A 221 4.14 -18.11 25.19
C GLU A 221 3.71 -16.68 24.84
N LYS A 222 3.27 -15.94 25.86
CA LYS A 222 2.94 -14.53 25.70
C LYS A 222 4.23 -13.76 25.52
N ARG A 223 4.33 -13.02 24.42
CA ARG A 223 5.46 -12.13 24.16
C ARG A 223 5.28 -10.83 24.92
N GLU A 224 6.37 -10.24 25.33
CA GLU A 224 6.34 -8.91 25.89
C GLU A 224 5.99 -7.92 24.78
N VAL A 225 4.96 -7.12 25.01
CA VAL A 225 4.49 -6.06 24.11
C VAL A 225 4.74 -4.73 24.78
N LYS A 226 5.38 -3.83 24.07
CA LYS A 226 5.69 -2.47 24.53
C LYS A 226 5.21 -1.45 23.53
N ILE A 227 4.71 -0.34 24.02
CA ILE A 227 4.40 0.83 23.21
C ILE A 227 5.20 2.01 23.72
N GLN A 228 5.67 2.85 22.83
CA GLN A 228 6.39 4.06 23.20
C GLN A 228 5.40 5.18 23.56
N TYR A 229 5.58 5.78 24.71
CA TYR A 229 4.87 6.97 25.18
C TYR A 229 5.73 7.75 26.17
N ASP A 230 5.40 9.03 26.36
CA ASP A 230 6.09 9.89 27.34
C ASP A 230 5.69 9.51 28.76
N SER A 231 6.59 8.87 29.50
CA SER A 231 6.38 8.47 30.91
C SER A 231 6.38 9.63 31.90
N ASP A 232 6.74 10.83 31.51
CA ASP A 232 6.68 12.04 32.32
C ASP A 232 5.40 12.87 32.05
N GLY A 233 4.61 12.44 31.07
CA GLY A 233 3.34 13.04 30.71
C GLY A 233 2.19 12.68 31.67
N ASN A 234 0.99 13.09 31.29
CA ASN A 234 -0.26 12.67 31.94
C ASN A 234 -1.18 12.01 30.91
N ASN A 235 -2.37 11.57 31.31
CA ASN A 235 -3.31 10.90 30.41
C ASN A 235 -3.61 11.73 29.15
N LYS A 236 -3.80 13.06 29.25
CA LYS A 236 -4.12 13.94 28.11
C LYS A 236 -2.95 14.06 27.13
N THR A 237 -1.71 14.21 27.66
CA THR A 237 -0.52 14.30 26.81
C THR A 237 -0.26 12.98 26.08
N ILE A 238 -0.44 11.85 26.73
CA ILE A 238 -0.27 10.52 26.12
C ILE A 238 -1.36 10.25 25.06
N ILE A 239 -2.62 10.61 25.34
CA ILE A 239 -3.71 10.51 24.35
C ILE A 239 -3.38 11.38 23.14
N ALA A 240 -2.95 12.62 23.35
CA ALA A 240 -2.58 13.53 22.27
C ALA A 240 -1.38 13.00 21.46
N GLU A 241 -0.34 12.49 22.13
CA GLU A 241 0.82 11.88 21.48
C GLU A 241 0.44 10.73 20.56
N LEU A 242 -0.33 9.73 21.08
CA LEU A 242 -0.77 8.60 20.27
C LEU A 242 -1.70 9.03 19.15
N SER A 243 -2.63 9.93 19.43
CA SER A 243 -3.56 10.44 18.41
C SER A 243 -2.84 11.15 17.27
N ASN A 244 -1.91 12.04 17.59
CA ASN A 244 -1.13 12.78 16.59
C ASN A 244 -0.21 11.87 15.76
N ARG A 245 0.26 10.76 16.35
CA ARG A 245 1.13 9.80 15.66
C ARG A 245 0.35 8.83 14.77
N LEU A 246 -0.91 8.52 15.12
CA LEU A 246 -1.65 7.41 14.54
C LEU A 246 -2.89 7.83 13.72
N LEU A 247 -3.42 9.03 13.96
CA LEU A 247 -4.67 9.52 13.36
C LEU A 247 -4.46 10.87 12.69
N PHE A 248 -5.18 11.10 11.60
CA PHE A 248 -5.19 12.40 10.92
C PHE A 248 -6.22 13.37 11.51
N THR A 249 -7.31 12.82 12.05
CA THR A 249 -8.39 13.60 12.66
C THR A 249 -8.89 12.91 13.91
N VAL A 250 -9.22 13.71 14.92
CA VAL A 250 -9.86 13.25 16.16
C VAL A 250 -11.08 14.11 16.42
N ASN A 251 -12.24 13.52 16.53
CA ASN A 251 -13.47 14.21 16.91
C ASN A 251 -13.72 14.14 18.43
N GLU A 252 -14.68 14.93 18.91
CA GLU A 252 -14.99 15.00 20.35
C GLU A 252 -15.43 13.65 20.97
N SER A 253 -16.15 12.81 20.20
CA SER A 253 -16.56 11.49 20.69
C SER A 253 -15.35 10.57 20.87
N MET A 254 -14.45 10.53 19.90
CA MET A 254 -13.22 9.74 19.97
C MET A 254 -12.33 10.21 21.13
N GLN A 255 -12.19 11.53 21.31
CA GLN A 255 -11.44 12.10 22.41
C GLN A 255 -11.99 11.64 23.75
N LYS A 256 -13.32 11.71 23.93
CA LYS A 256 -14.00 11.28 25.15
C LYS A 256 -13.85 9.76 25.41
N ASP A 257 -13.91 8.95 24.37
CA ASP A 257 -13.72 7.50 24.49
C ASP A 257 -12.28 7.17 24.91
N MET A 258 -11.29 7.85 24.34
CA MET A 258 -9.88 7.70 24.72
C MET A 258 -9.63 8.14 26.17
N GLU A 259 -10.25 9.24 26.63
CA GLU A 259 -10.18 9.69 28.02
C GLU A 259 -10.88 8.72 28.99
N ASN A 260 -11.92 8.01 28.56
CA ASN A 260 -12.55 6.95 29.35
C ASN A 260 -11.67 5.70 29.48
N LEU A 261 -10.82 5.42 28.48
CA LEU A 261 -9.89 4.29 28.49
C LEU A 261 -8.65 4.60 29.31
N LEU A 262 -8.13 5.82 29.22
CA LEU A 262 -6.98 6.31 29.97
C LEU A 262 -7.46 7.45 30.89
N LYS A 263 -7.96 7.08 32.08
CA LYS A 263 -8.62 8.01 33.00
C LYS A 263 -7.65 9.03 33.59
N TYR A 264 -8.21 10.07 34.21
CA TYR A 264 -7.45 11.18 34.79
C TYR A 264 -6.50 10.78 35.93
N ASP A 265 -6.77 9.66 36.61
CA ASP A 265 -5.97 9.07 37.68
C ASP A 265 -4.87 8.11 37.17
N PHE A 266 -4.69 8.02 35.87
CA PHE A 266 -3.64 7.22 35.28
C PHE A 266 -2.26 7.79 35.60
N ASP A 267 -1.40 6.96 36.20
CA ASP A 267 0.01 7.27 36.44
C ASP A 267 0.89 6.51 35.42
N PRO A 268 1.59 7.22 34.51
CA PRO A 268 2.45 6.60 33.50
C PRO A 268 3.67 5.86 34.08
N LYS A 269 4.03 6.11 35.36
CA LYS A 269 5.17 5.47 36.04
C LYS A 269 4.80 4.19 36.77
N GLU A 270 3.51 3.86 36.87
CA GLU A 270 3.09 2.60 37.47
C GLU A 270 3.50 1.38 36.62
N THR A 271 3.70 0.27 37.31
CA THR A 271 4.08 -1.02 36.69
C THR A 271 3.08 -1.47 35.59
N ASN A 272 1.81 -1.11 35.73
CA ASN A 272 0.73 -1.49 34.82
C ASN A 272 0.49 -0.46 33.69
N ALA A 273 1.19 0.67 33.70
CA ALA A 273 0.94 1.77 32.76
C ALA A 273 0.97 1.31 31.31
N ASN A 274 1.95 0.50 30.93
CA ASN A 274 2.08 -0.03 29.59
C ASN A 274 0.82 -0.80 29.12
N PHE A 275 0.17 -1.58 30.00
CA PHE A 275 -1.06 -2.29 29.63
C PHE A 275 -2.24 -1.35 29.40
N ALA A 276 -2.32 -0.24 30.17
CA ALA A 276 -3.37 0.75 29.96
C ALA A 276 -3.17 1.48 28.62
N VAL A 277 -1.93 1.84 28.28
CA VAL A 277 -1.60 2.48 27.01
C VAL A 277 -1.79 1.52 25.82
N ILE A 278 -1.46 0.23 25.98
CA ILE A 278 -1.76 -0.78 24.93
C ILE A 278 -3.27 -0.91 24.69
N ARG A 279 -4.12 -0.80 25.72
CA ARG A 279 -5.59 -0.80 25.53
C ARG A 279 -6.05 0.42 24.75
N LEU A 280 -5.48 1.59 25.04
CA LEU A 280 -5.76 2.81 24.27
C LEU A 280 -5.31 2.64 22.81
N PHE A 281 -4.12 2.13 22.58
CA PHE A 281 -3.62 1.83 21.24
C PHE A 281 -4.53 0.84 20.48
N ASN A 282 -4.92 -0.25 21.13
CA ASN A 282 -5.85 -1.23 20.55
C ASN A 282 -7.20 -0.62 20.18
N TYR A 283 -7.72 0.30 20.97
CA TYR A 283 -8.92 1.06 20.61
C TYR A 283 -8.66 1.91 19.35
N ILE A 284 -7.58 2.68 19.33
CA ILE A 284 -7.21 3.54 18.21
C ILE A 284 -7.09 2.73 16.90
N THR A 285 -6.44 1.56 16.94
CA THR A 285 -6.24 0.72 15.75
C THR A 285 -7.54 0.17 15.15
N LYS A 286 -8.63 0.19 15.92
CA LYS A 286 -9.97 -0.21 15.47
C LYS A 286 -10.82 0.94 14.95
N LEU A 287 -10.34 2.17 15.01
CA LEU A 287 -11.05 3.31 14.45
C LEU A 287 -10.97 3.28 12.91
N PRO A 288 -12.02 3.71 12.21
CA PRO A 288 -11.98 3.88 10.75
C PRO A 288 -10.85 4.81 10.30
N GLU A 289 -10.58 5.86 11.08
CA GLU A 289 -9.54 6.86 10.82
C GLU A 289 -8.13 6.26 10.86
N TYR A 290 -7.90 5.24 11.68
CA TYR A 290 -6.62 4.51 11.69
C TYR A 290 -6.39 3.69 10.42
N GLN A 291 -7.44 3.33 9.68
CA GLN A 291 -7.31 2.58 8.43
C GLN A 291 -6.82 3.45 7.27
N LEU A 292 -6.65 4.76 7.48
CA LEU A 292 -6.26 5.74 6.47
C LEU A 292 -4.79 6.14 6.59
N ILE A 293 -4.24 6.58 5.45
CA ILE A 293 -2.88 7.09 5.30
C ILE A 293 -2.90 8.38 4.50
#